data_3484b1c89c718d09527112b0237dd0e8
#
_entry.id   3484b1c89c718d09527112b0237dd0e8
#
_cell.length_a   1.000
_cell.length_b   1.000
_cell.length_c   1.000
_cell.angle_alpha   90.00
_cell.angle_beta   90.00
_cell.angle_gamma   90.00
#
_symmetry.space_group_name_H-M   'P 1'
#
loop_
_entity.id
_entity.type
_entity.pdbx_description
1 polymer ?
#
loop_
_entity_poly.entity_id
_entity_poly.type
_entity_poly.pdbx_seq_one_letter_code
_entity_poly.pdbx_strand_id
1 'polypeptide(L)'
;MRTILHTVPVAAAWFAVLMLTGCDPKAPGQTLDSAPAKVVAAQPRQMEFVQKIRVQANVESQESAEISSRTSGNLDLIRVGEGDRVKKGDLLFQVDRINLENNVKSQKKDVEVAEAELRIAKINLDLARTVRDKAKVDLDRAERLKTSQAVSMDAYERAKLSFDQADAEIAKAEAQAGFAAARVEQEKANLEIAEKTLSDSIIRAPFSGVITLTDKDQDEYVKDGTIILKIENPDRLQLVTMISSNYYSRVIPGKTAAKIFSTSGKELAELPVTFRSPAVDPLSRTFTVKIAVPKSLEFVSGQLFEGHLILRRVAGRGIPNEAVLTRAGNRKAVFVVTPQRKAEEITVKTGIVDGKWTMLLNPAALKGLPVVVEGQAFL
;
A
#
# COMPACT_ATOMS: atom_id res chain seq x y z
N MET A 1 -39.38 -39.67 13.63
CA MET A 1 -40.58 -40.40 13.21
C MET A 1 -40.30 -41.20 11.96
N ARG A 2 -40.51 -42.51 12.12
CA ARG A 2 -40.63 -43.62 11.15
C ARG A 2 -39.33 -44.18 10.52
N THR A 3 -38.80 -45.08 11.22
CA THR A 3 -38.21 -46.38 10.95
C THR A 3 -38.98 -47.19 9.89
N ILE A 4 -38.27 -47.82 8.96
CA ILE A 4 -38.70 -49.13 8.42
C ILE A 4 -37.46 -50.00 8.22
N LEU A 5 -37.45 -51.03 9.01
CA LEU A 5 -36.68 -52.27 9.00
C LEU A 5 -37.26 -53.21 7.95
N HIS A 6 -36.48 -53.93 7.17
CA HIS A 6 -36.90 -55.23 6.66
C HIS A 6 -35.75 -56.25 6.66
N THR A 7 -36.04 -57.33 7.25
CA THR A 7 -35.35 -58.56 7.63
C THR A 7 -35.25 -59.56 6.48
N VAL A 8 -34.11 -60.25 6.42
CA VAL A 8 -33.74 -61.68 6.18
C VAL A 8 -34.82 -62.61 5.60
N PRO A 9 -34.48 -63.63 4.73
CA PRO A 9 -34.09 -64.90 5.36
C PRO A 9 -32.95 -65.70 4.68
N VAL A 10 -32.38 -66.53 5.56
CA VAL A 10 -31.52 -67.67 5.37
C VAL A 10 -32.23 -68.83 4.65
N ALA A 11 -31.50 -69.50 3.76
CA ALA A 11 -31.83 -70.92 3.42
C ALA A 11 -30.53 -71.73 3.17
N ALA A 12 -30.34 -72.71 4.02
CA ALA A 12 -29.30 -73.74 3.97
C ALA A 12 -29.79 -74.94 3.19
N ALA A 13 -28.90 -75.64 2.48
CA ALA A 13 -28.90 -77.11 2.22
C ALA A 13 -27.65 -77.45 1.43
N TRP A 14 -26.73 -78.13 1.90
CA TRP A 14 -26.43 -79.55 2.22
C TRP A 14 -26.00 -80.38 0.98
N PHE A 15 -24.79 -81.07 1.14
CA PHE A 15 -24.25 -82.31 0.55
C PHE A 15 -23.79 -82.31 -0.91
N ALA A 16 -22.53 -82.71 -1.21
CA ALA A 16 -21.94 -84.02 -1.10
C ALA A 16 -20.40 -83.96 -1.30
N VAL A 17 -19.74 -84.74 -0.49
CA VAL A 17 -18.33 -85.18 -0.58
C VAL A 17 -18.17 -86.13 -1.74
N LEU A 18 -17.13 -85.96 -2.59
CA LEU A 18 -16.51 -87.09 -3.32
C LEU A 18 -15.01 -86.88 -3.34
N MET A 19 -14.30 -87.73 -2.61
CA MET A 19 -12.86 -87.96 -2.72
C MET A 19 -12.54 -88.67 -4.05
N LEU A 20 -11.61 -88.18 -4.80
CA LEU A 20 -10.79 -89.00 -5.70
C LEU A 20 -9.38 -88.45 -5.77
N THR A 21 -8.46 -89.21 -5.32
CA THR A 21 -7.01 -89.09 -5.48
C THR A 21 -6.60 -89.20 -6.90
N GLY A 22 -5.67 -88.31 -7.37
CA GLY A 22 -5.10 -88.42 -8.66
C GLY A 22 -3.84 -87.53 -8.82
N CYS A 23 -2.73 -88.22 -8.90
CA CYS A 23 -1.36 -87.85 -9.15
C CYS A 23 -1.05 -86.53 -9.83
N ASP A 24 -0.06 -85.88 -9.28
CA ASP A 24 0.78 -84.85 -9.87
C ASP A 24 1.43 -85.26 -11.19
N PRO A 25 1.50 -84.39 -12.20
CA PRO A 25 2.75 -84.20 -12.90
C PRO A 25 3.17 -82.74 -12.88
N LYS A 26 4.31 -82.52 -12.33
CA LYS A 26 5.16 -81.35 -12.42
C LYS A 26 5.25 -80.89 -13.86
N ALA A 27 4.46 -79.88 -14.20
CA ALA A 27 4.59 -79.21 -15.48
C ALA A 27 5.89 -78.37 -15.50
N PRO A 28 6.71 -78.48 -16.53
CA PRO A 28 7.89 -77.62 -16.66
C PRO A 28 7.47 -76.17 -16.75
N GLY A 29 8.13 -75.32 -15.94
CA GLY A 29 7.91 -73.88 -15.93
C GLY A 29 8.03 -73.35 -17.38
N GLN A 30 6.93 -72.98 -17.96
CA GLN A 30 6.94 -72.11 -19.14
C GLN A 30 7.45 -70.75 -18.69
N THR A 31 8.73 -70.48 -18.99
CA THR A 31 9.19 -69.13 -19.13
C THR A 31 8.35 -68.52 -20.24
N LEU A 32 7.37 -67.67 -19.85
CA LEU A 32 6.70 -66.80 -20.79
C LEU A 32 7.78 -65.89 -21.37
N ASP A 33 8.29 -66.26 -22.51
CA ASP A 33 9.11 -65.41 -23.36
C ASP A 33 8.17 -64.29 -23.83
N SER A 34 8.06 -63.24 -23.03
CA SER A 34 7.19 -62.11 -23.37
C SER A 34 7.77 -61.41 -24.57
N ALA A 35 6.97 -61.34 -25.61
CA ALA A 35 7.35 -60.59 -26.83
C ALA A 35 7.92 -59.22 -26.41
N PRO A 36 9.00 -58.77 -27.06
CA PRO A 36 9.66 -57.54 -26.71
C PRO A 36 8.67 -56.37 -26.73
N ALA A 37 8.50 -55.69 -25.57
CA ALA A 37 7.63 -54.54 -25.46
C ALA A 37 8.16 -53.39 -26.33
N LYS A 38 7.29 -52.81 -27.15
CA LYS A 38 7.63 -51.58 -27.89
C LYS A 38 7.59 -50.38 -26.97
N VAL A 39 8.71 -49.70 -26.84
CA VAL A 39 8.81 -48.49 -25.99
C VAL A 39 9.39 -47.33 -26.79
N VAL A 40 8.96 -46.11 -26.45
CA VAL A 40 9.58 -44.86 -26.94
C VAL A 40 10.50 -44.36 -25.85
N ALA A 41 11.76 -44.09 -26.20
CA ALA A 41 12.75 -43.59 -25.27
C ALA A 41 13.29 -42.23 -25.68
N ALA A 42 13.57 -41.36 -24.71
CA ALA A 42 14.13 -40.04 -24.91
C ALA A 42 15.45 -39.89 -24.15
N GLN A 43 16.38 -39.15 -24.71
CA GLN A 43 17.63 -38.80 -24.04
C GLN A 43 17.44 -37.66 -23.01
N PRO A 44 18.00 -37.75 -21.80
CA PRO A 44 18.06 -36.61 -20.87
C PRO A 44 18.80 -35.44 -21.53
N ARG A 45 18.21 -34.25 -21.47
CA ARG A 45 18.81 -33.02 -22.05
C ARG A 45 19.24 -32.03 -20.98
N GLN A 46 20.35 -31.34 -21.26
CA GLN A 46 20.75 -30.18 -20.46
C GLN A 46 19.90 -28.98 -20.89
N MET A 47 19.24 -28.33 -19.94
CA MET A 47 18.41 -27.18 -20.21
C MET A 47 18.29 -26.28 -18.96
N GLU A 48 17.80 -25.06 -19.15
CA GLU A 48 17.48 -24.17 -18.05
C GLU A 48 16.03 -24.42 -17.58
N PHE A 49 15.88 -24.63 -16.30
CA PHE A 49 14.59 -24.78 -15.63
C PHE A 49 14.22 -23.50 -14.91
N VAL A 50 12.99 -23.05 -15.12
CA VAL A 50 12.45 -21.85 -14.50
C VAL A 50 11.44 -22.25 -13.43
N GLN A 51 11.78 -21.97 -12.17
CA GLN A 51 10.80 -22.06 -11.09
C GLN A 51 9.97 -20.79 -11.07
N LYS A 52 8.70 -20.90 -11.42
CA LYS A 52 7.76 -19.79 -11.52
C LYS A 52 6.49 -20.06 -10.73
N ILE A 53 5.85 -19.00 -10.28
CA ILE A 53 4.51 -19.04 -9.72
C ILE A 53 3.59 -18.17 -10.57
N ARG A 54 2.36 -18.64 -10.81
CA ARG A 54 1.32 -17.86 -11.47
C ARG A 54 0.79 -16.85 -10.47
N VAL A 55 0.65 -15.60 -10.89
CA VAL A 55 0.12 -14.50 -10.13
C VAL A 55 -0.87 -13.72 -10.97
N GLN A 56 -1.85 -13.13 -10.31
CA GLN A 56 -2.70 -12.11 -10.90
C GLN A 56 -2.28 -10.75 -10.35
N ALA A 57 -2.23 -9.75 -11.19
CA ALA A 57 -1.82 -8.40 -10.82
C ALA A 57 -2.80 -7.38 -11.37
N ASN A 58 -3.19 -6.43 -10.52
CA ASN A 58 -3.97 -5.27 -10.94
C ASN A 58 -3.02 -4.15 -11.38
N VAL A 59 -3.41 -3.43 -12.41
CA VAL A 59 -2.75 -2.17 -12.78
C VAL A 59 -3.29 -1.06 -11.89
N GLU A 60 -2.39 -0.36 -11.25
CA GLU A 60 -2.73 0.81 -10.42
C GLU A 60 -1.84 1.98 -10.80
N SER A 61 -2.36 3.19 -10.67
CA SER A 61 -1.51 4.38 -10.75
C SER A 61 -0.63 4.48 -9.51
N GLN A 62 0.64 4.88 -9.69
CA GLN A 62 1.54 5.18 -8.57
C GLN A 62 1.15 6.47 -7.85
N GLU A 63 0.49 7.38 -8.56
CA GLU A 63 -0.01 8.67 -8.06
C GLU A 63 -1.52 8.70 -8.29
N SER A 64 -2.28 8.38 -7.27
CA SER A 64 -3.75 8.44 -7.23
C SER A 64 -4.18 9.20 -5.99
N ALA A 65 -5.16 10.09 -6.12
CA ALA A 65 -5.75 10.81 -5.00
C ALA A 65 -7.25 10.99 -5.18
N GLU A 66 -7.98 10.74 -4.12
CA GLU A 66 -9.37 11.15 -3.97
C GLU A 66 -9.36 12.59 -3.44
N ILE A 67 -9.98 13.51 -4.18
CA ILE A 67 -10.01 14.92 -3.88
C ILE A 67 -11.33 15.23 -3.20
N SER A 68 -11.25 15.60 -1.94
CA SER A 68 -12.41 15.97 -1.12
C SER A 68 -12.53 17.47 -0.95
N SER A 69 -13.74 17.94 -0.66
CA SER A 69 -13.97 19.29 -0.15
C SER A 69 -13.30 19.47 1.21
N ARG A 70 -12.75 20.66 1.46
CA ARG A 70 -12.16 21.08 2.75
C ARG A 70 -13.03 22.05 3.52
N THR A 71 -14.16 22.44 2.92
CA THR A 71 -15.15 23.33 3.51
C THR A 71 -16.54 22.85 3.17
N SER A 72 -17.52 23.15 4.01
CA SER A 72 -18.93 22.86 3.74
C SER A 72 -19.55 24.00 2.96
N GLY A 73 -20.40 23.70 1.99
CA GLY A 73 -21.10 24.66 1.15
C GLY A 73 -21.60 24.06 -0.14
N ASN A 74 -22.21 24.86 -1.01
CA ASN A 74 -22.59 24.43 -2.34
C ASN A 74 -21.36 24.45 -3.27
N LEU A 75 -21.30 23.49 -4.20
CA LEU A 75 -20.29 23.48 -5.26
C LEU A 75 -20.63 24.54 -6.30
N ASP A 76 -19.98 25.71 -6.19
CA ASP A 76 -20.21 26.86 -7.06
C ASP A 76 -19.70 26.63 -8.48
N LEU A 77 -18.58 25.95 -8.60
CA LEU A 77 -17.91 25.70 -9.89
C LEU A 77 -17.17 24.38 -9.87
N ILE A 78 -17.39 23.57 -10.89
CA ILE A 78 -16.56 22.42 -11.24
C ILE A 78 -16.02 22.67 -12.64
N ARG A 79 -14.66 22.78 -12.76
CA ARG A 79 -14.00 23.11 -14.03
C ARG A 79 -13.58 21.90 -14.86
N VAL A 80 -13.65 20.72 -14.29
CA VAL A 80 -13.11 19.51 -14.87
C VAL A 80 -14.12 18.39 -14.81
N GLY A 81 -14.15 17.55 -15.83
CA GLY A 81 -14.99 16.37 -15.92
C GLY A 81 -14.15 15.09 -16.06
N GLU A 82 -14.83 13.94 -16.04
CA GLU A 82 -14.19 12.65 -16.27
C GLU A 82 -13.48 12.61 -17.62
N GLY A 83 -12.23 12.13 -17.63
CA GLY A 83 -11.37 12.08 -18.80
C GLY A 83 -10.50 13.31 -19.02
N ASP A 84 -10.75 14.42 -18.33
CA ASP A 84 -9.96 15.65 -18.49
C ASP A 84 -8.54 15.48 -17.94
N ARG A 85 -7.56 16.01 -18.69
CA ARG A 85 -6.18 16.11 -18.25
C ARG A 85 -5.94 17.43 -17.52
N VAL A 86 -5.37 17.33 -16.33
CA VAL A 86 -5.03 18.48 -15.48
C VAL A 86 -3.54 18.49 -15.14
N LYS A 87 -3.01 19.69 -14.93
CA LYS A 87 -1.64 19.92 -14.44
C LYS A 87 -1.68 20.22 -12.95
N LYS A 88 -0.58 19.94 -12.27
CA LYS A 88 -0.41 20.33 -10.87
C LYS A 88 -0.71 21.83 -10.69
N GLY A 89 -1.61 22.15 -9.75
CA GLY A 89 -2.03 23.51 -9.44
C GLY A 89 -3.26 24.01 -10.21
N ASP A 90 -3.74 23.29 -11.23
CA ASP A 90 -4.96 23.65 -11.95
C ASP A 90 -6.17 23.64 -11.01
N LEU A 91 -7.10 24.56 -11.21
CA LEU A 91 -8.35 24.63 -10.47
C LEU A 91 -9.25 23.44 -10.85
N LEU A 92 -9.65 22.68 -9.86
CA LEU A 92 -10.56 21.55 -10.05
C LEU A 92 -12.00 21.97 -9.78
N PHE A 93 -12.27 22.43 -8.57
CA PHE A 93 -13.58 22.92 -8.19
C PHE A 93 -13.48 24.01 -7.10
N GLN A 94 -14.59 24.68 -6.86
CA GLN A 94 -14.73 25.75 -5.88
C GLN A 94 -16.05 25.57 -5.13
N VAL A 95 -15.99 25.71 -3.81
CA VAL A 95 -17.16 25.80 -2.94
C VAL A 95 -17.57 27.27 -2.81
N ASP A 96 -18.86 27.55 -2.55
CA ASP A 96 -19.38 28.90 -2.39
C ASP A 96 -18.52 29.74 -1.42
N ARG A 97 -18.07 30.90 -1.92
CA ARG A 97 -17.12 31.76 -1.23
C ARG A 97 -17.74 32.99 -0.58
N ILE A 98 -18.97 33.30 -0.93
CA ILE A 98 -19.60 34.58 -0.53
C ILE A 98 -19.57 34.74 1.00
N ASN A 99 -20.00 33.72 1.72
CA ASN A 99 -20.00 33.75 3.19
C ASN A 99 -18.59 33.76 3.78
N LEU A 100 -17.64 33.05 3.17
CA LEU A 100 -16.25 32.98 3.60
C LEU A 100 -15.53 34.31 3.39
N GLU A 101 -15.75 34.96 2.25
CA GLU A 101 -15.22 36.31 1.96
C GLU A 101 -15.76 37.37 2.93
N ASN A 102 -17.06 37.31 3.22
CA ASN A 102 -17.68 38.20 4.21
C ASN A 102 -17.13 37.95 5.62
N ASN A 103 -16.87 36.70 5.99
CA ASN A 103 -16.24 36.37 7.27
C ASN A 103 -14.81 36.94 7.36
N VAL A 104 -13.98 36.76 6.34
CA VAL A 104 -12.63 37.37 6.28
C VAL A 104 -12.70 38.89 6.41
N LYS A 105 -13.67 39.53 5.72
CA LYS A 105 -13.86 40.98 5.82
C LYS A 105 -14.26 41.41 7.23
N SER A 106 -15.10 40.65 7.91
CA SER A 106 -15.46 40.89 9.32
C SER A 106 -14.23 40.81 10.23
N GLN A 107 -13.49 39.69 10.14
CA GLN A 107 -12.30 39.48 10.98
C GLN A 107 -11.23 40.56 10.74
N LYS A 108 -11.08 41.08 9.49
CA LYS A 108 -10.21 42.24 9.23
C LYS A 108 -10.64 43.48 10.00
N LYS A 109 -11.93 43.72 10.11
CA LYS A 109 -12.45 44.85 10.91
C LYS A 109 -12.24 44.65 12.41
N ASP A 110 -12.35 43.43 12.89
CA ASP A 110 -12.08 43.12 14.31
C ASP A 110 -10.61 43.38 14.65
N VAL A 111 -9.67 43.04 13.78
CA VAL A 111 -8.24 43.40 13.92
C VAL A 111 -8.05 44.90 13.92
N GLU A 112 -8.70 45.66 12.99
CA GLU A 112 -8.60 47.14 12.97
C GLU A 112 -9.09 47.77 14.28
N VAL A 113 -10.19 47.24 14.85
CA VAL A 113 -10.72 47.70 16.16
C VAL A 113 -9.73 47.41 17.28
N ALA A 114 -9.22 46.19 17.39
CA ALA A 114 -8.23 45.81 18.39
C ALA A 114 -6.95 46.66 18.30
N GLU A 115 -6.48 46.95 17.10
CA GLU A 115 -5.31 47.85 16.90
C GLU A 115 -5.61 49.29 17.32
N ALA A 116 -6.85 49.78 17.16
CA ALA A 116 -7.23 51.07 17.63
C ALA A 116 -7.27 51.12 19.17
N GLU A 117 -7.79 50.07 19.83
CA GLU A 117 -7.75 49.93 21.29
C GLU A 117 -6.32 49.91 21.81
N LEU A 118 -5.39 49.18 21.16
CA LEU A 118 -3.97 49.17 21.54
C LEU A 118 -3.33 50.58 21.40
N ARG A 119 -3.68 51.32 20.33
CA ARG A 119 -3.19 52.70 20.21
C ARG A 119 -3.63 53.61 21.36
N ILE A 120 -4.91 53.50 21.78
CA ILE A 120 -5.43 54.23 22.92
C ILE A 120 -4.69 53.85 24.22
N ALA A 121 -4.51 52.56 24.46
CA ALA A 121 -3.79 52.05 25.63
C ALA A 121 -2.32 52.56 25.67
N LYS A 122 -1.63 52.60 24.53
CA LYS A 122 -0.27 53.13 24.43
C LYS A 122 -0.20 54.64 24.70
N ILE A 123 -1.18 55.41 24.20
CA ILE A 123 -1.27 56.87 24.49
C ILE A 123 -1.48 57.08 26.01
N ASN A 124 -2.34 56.29 26.66
CA ASN A 124 -2.56 56.35 28.09
C ASN A 124 -1.29 55.99 28.89
N LEU A 125 -0.53 55.00 28.44
CA LEU A 125 0.77 54.65 29.04
C LEU A 125 1.78 55.80 28.90
N ASP A 126 1.87 56.44 27.76
CA ASP A 126 2.79 57.56 27.56
C ASP A 126 2.39 58.79 28.38
N LEU A 127 1.08 59.04 28.60
CA LEU A 127 0.59 60.05 29.48
C LEU A 127 0.99 59.71 30.96
N ALA A 128 0.77 58.48 31.41
CA ALA A 128 1.17 58.02 32.74
C ALA A 128 2.69 58.21 32.99
N ARG A 129 3.51 57.87 31.99
CA ARG A 129 4.96 58.08 32.03
C ARG A 129 5.33 59.57 32.21
N THR A 130 4.68 60.46 31.45
CA THR A 130 4.89 61.88 31.55
C THR A 130 4.55 62.43 32.95
N VAL A 131 3.43 61.95 33.54
CA VAL A 131 3.02 62.36 34.92
C VAL A 131 4.04 61.86 35.95
N ARG A 132 4.49 60.59 35.84
CA ARG A 132 5.49 60.03 36.76
C ARG A 132 6.84 60.73 36.63
N ASP A 133 7.27 61.09 35.41
CA ASP A 133 8.54 61.79 35.20
C ASP A 133 8.52 63.18 35.85
N LYS A 134 7.37 63.90 35.80
CA LYS A 134 7.19 65.15 36.53
C LYS A 134 7.22 64.90 38.06
N ALA A 135 6.47 63.92 38.55
CA ALA A 135 6.46 63.61 40.03
C ALA A 135 7.87 63.24 40.54
N LYS A 136 8.67 62.54 39.68
CA LYS A 136 10.06 62.21 40.00
C LYS A 136 10.93 63.46 40.16
N VAL A 137 10.83 64.40 39.22
CA VAL A 137 11.56 65.69 39.28
C VAL A 137 11.19 66.46 40.57
N ASP A 138 9.91 66.45 40.91
CA ASP A 138 9.43 67.16 42.16
C ASP A 138 9.91 66.44 43.40
N LEU A 139 9.93 65.10 43.48
CA LEU A 139 10.51 64.31 44.56
C LEU A 139 12.02 64.53 44.66
N ASP A 140 12.79 64.47 43.59
CA ASP A 140 14.24 64.75 43.59
C ASP A 140 14.57 66.16 44.09
N ARG A 141 13.70 67.13 43.78
CA ARG A 141 13.83 68.49 44.31
C ARG A 141 13.56 68.56 45.84
N ALA A 142 12.47 67.89 46.26
CA ALA A 142 12.11 67.85 47.71
C ALA A 142 13.19 67.10 48.54
N GLU A 143 13.81 66.09 48.03
CA GLU A 143 14.90 65.33 48.64
C GLU A 143 16.18 66.20 48.85
N ARG A 144 16.57 66.94 47.82
CA ARG A 144 17.69 67.89 47.89
C ARG A 144 17.40 69.01 48.94
N LEU A 145 16.19 69.56 49.00
CA LEU A 145 15.79 70.60 49.94
C LEU A 145 15.69 70.04 51.36
N LYS A 146 15.28 68.79 51.59
CA LYS A 146 15.27 68.12 52.87
C LYS A 146 16.69 67.99 53.45
N THR A 147 17.67 67.61 52.59
CA THR A 147 19.07 67.54 53.05
C THR A 147 19.66 68.82 53.48
N SER A 148 19.19 69.95 52.94
CA SER A 148 19.53 71.30 53.33
C SER A 148 18.62 71.89 54.40
N GLN A 149 17.69 71.11 54.99
CA GLN A 149 16.67 71.56 56.02
C GLN A 149 15.74 72.66 55.48
N ALA A 150 15.61 72.83 54.16
CA ALA A 150 14.84 73.92 53.56
C ALA A 150 13.39 73.54 53.26
N VAL A 151 12.95 72.33 53.60
CA VAL A 151 11.57 71.81 53.40
C VAL A 151 11.09 71.02 54.60
N SER A 152 9.78 71.05 54.92
CA SER A 152 9.17 70.26 55.97
C SER A 152 9.11 68.75 55.61
N MET A 153 9.14 67.91 56.64
CA MET A 153 9.00 66.43 56.42
C MET A 153 7.70 66.08 55.72
N ASP A 154 6.60 66.72 56.09
CA ASP A 154 5.28 66.55 55.42
C ASP A 154 5.29 66.87 53.93
N ALA A 155 6.05 67.93 53.54
CA ALA A 155 6.16 68.22 52.07
C ALA A 155 6.98 67.22 51.33
N TYR A 156 8.03 66.63 51.89
CA TYR A 156 8.77 65.51 51.31
C TYR A 156 7.91 64.26 51.23
N GLU A 157 7.17 63.90 52.27
CA GLU A 157 6.29 62.74 52.28
C GLU A 157 5.19 62.83 51.22
N ARG A 158 4.61 64.00 51.02
CA ARG A 158 3.64 64.26 49.92
C ARG A 158 4.26 64.10 48.53
N ALA A 159 5.45 64.58 48.31
CA ALA A 159 6.12 64.41 47.01
C ALA A 159 6.43 62.93 46.73
N LYS A 160 6.85 62.19 47.77
CA LYS A 160 7.08 60.75 47.68
C LYS A 160 5.79 60.00 47.41
N LEU A 161 4.71 60.22 48.06
CA LEU A 161 3.41 59.61 47.83
C LEU A 161 2.90 59.90 46.42
N SER A 162 3.07 61.12 45.92
CA SER A 162 2.70 61.47 44.54
C SER A 162 3.50 60.69 43.49
N PHE A 163 4.80 60.47 43.76
CA PHE A 163 5.64 59.65 42.90
C PHE A 163 5.21 58.19 42.96
N ASP A 164 5.01 57.60 44.11
CA ASP A 164 4.59 56.20 44.28
C ASP A 164 3.21 55.95 43.66
N GLN A 165 2.28 56.92 43.74
CA GLN A 165 0.98 56.83 43.01
C GLN A 165 1.14 56.91 41.54
N ALA A 166 2.00 57.76 40.99
CA ALA A 166 2.24 57.84 39.51
C ALA A 166 2.96 56.60 39.00
N ASP A 167 3.84 56.00 39.81
CA ASP A 167 4.52 54.75 39.42
C ASP A 167 3.55 53.55 39.37
N ALA A 168 2.61 53.49 40.33
CA ALA A 168 1.53 52.48 40.31
C ALA A 168 0.58 52.65 39.11
N GLU A 169 0.33 53.92 38.68
CA GLU A 169 -0.51 54.15 37.48
C GLU A 169 0.21 53.74 36.19
N ILE A 170 1.55 53.85 36.12
CA ILE A 170 2.31 53.28 35.01
C ILE A 170 2.14 51.74 34.94
N ALA A 171 2.31 51.04 36.09
CA ALA A 171 2.17 49.60 36.12
C ALA A 171 0.78 49.14 35.64
N LYS A 172 -0.26 49.89 36.02
CA LYS A 172 -1.63 49.66 35.54
C LYS A 172 -1.76 49.93 34.04
N ALA A 173 -1.23 51.03 33.53
CA ALA A 173 -1.29 51.37 32.10
C ALA A 173 -0.47 50.39 31.24
N GLU A 174 0.67 49.89 31.75
CA GLU A 174 1.46 48.85 31.10
C GLU A 174 0.69 47.53 31.00
N ALA A 175 0.01 47.10 32.05
CA ALA A 175 -0.86 45.94 32.06
C ALA A 175 -2.01 46.08 31.04
N GLN A 176 -2.62 47.29 30.97
CA GLN A 176 -3.68 47.57 29.97
C GLN A 176 -3.15 47.53 28.53
N ALA A 177 -1.98 48.10 28.29
CA ALA A 177 -1.35 48.04 26.96
C ALA A 177 -0.96 46.60 26.57
N GLY A 178 -0.46 45.83 27.56
CA GLY A 178 -0.16 44.38 27.37
C GLY A 178 -1.41 43.58 27.05
N PHE A 179 -2.52 43.84 27.75
CA PHE A 179 -3.80 43.18 27.45
C PHE A 179 -4.32 43.53 26.04
N ALA A 180 -4.28 44.78 25.64
CA ALA A 180 -4.71 45.24 24.35
C ALA A 180 -3.80 44.65 23.23
N ALA A 181 -2.49 44.53 23.48
CA ALA A 181 -1.56 43.87 22.56
C ALA A 181 -1.89 42.38 22.38
N ALA A 182 -2.17 41.66 23.47
CA ALA A 182 -2.57 40.25 23.39
C ALA A 182 -3.89 40.06 22.62
N ARG A 183 -4.83 41.02 22.74
CA ARG A 183 -6.07 41.00 21.97
C ARG A 183 -5.83 41.17 20.47
N VAL A 184 -4.94 42.06 20.05
CA VAL A 184 -4.55 42.20 18.64
C VAL A 184 -4.02 40.88 18.06
N GLU A 185 -3.16 40.20 18.80
CA GLU A 185 -2.62 38.91 18.37
C GLU A 185 -3.71 37.82 18.28
N GLN A 186 -4.67 37.85 19.19
CA GLN A 186 -5.83 36.94 19.13
C GLN A 186 -6.67 37.18 17.86
N GLU A 187 -7.03 38.45 17.57
CA GLU A 187 -7.84 38.74 16.36
C GLU A 187 -7.09 38.52 15.07
N LYS A 188 -5.77 38.68 15.03
CA LYS A 188 -4.94 38.30 13.91
C LYS A 188 -4.96 36.78 13.69
N ALA A 189 -4.89 35.99 14.75
CA ALA A 189 -5.01 34.52 14.64
C ALA A 189 -6.39 34.11 14.09
N ASN A 190 -7.47 34.76 14.53
CA ASN A 190 -8.83 34.53 14.01
C ASN A 190 -8.92 34.88 12.53
N LEU A 191 -8.30 35.98 12.11
CA LEU A 191 -8.23 36.37 10.70
C LEU A 191 -7.47 35.35 9.87
N GLU A 192 -6.33 34.85 10.34
CA GLU A 192 -5.56 33.81 9.65
C GLU A 192 -6.38 32.52 9.43
N ILE A 193 -7.16 32.12 10.44
CA ILE A 193 -8.08 30.98 10.34
C ILE A 193 -9.14 31.23 9.25
N ALA A 194 -9.73 32.42 9.24
CA ALA A 194 -10.74 32.78 8.24
C ALA A 194 -10.16 32.82 6.81
N GLU A 195 -8.97 33.40 6.63
CA GLU A 195 -8.25 33.42 5.33
C GLU A 195 -7.86 32.02 4.87
N LYS A 196 -7.42 31.15 5.80
CA LYS A 196 -7.15 29.75 5.50
C LYS A 196 -8.40 29.02 5.04
N THR A 197 -9.52 29.19 5.73
CA THR A 197 -10.81 28.56 5.35
C THR A 197 -11.26 29.05 3.95
N LEU A 198 -11.12 30.33 3.66
CA LEU A 198 -11.40 30.87 2.33
C LEU A 198 -10.47 30.27 1.27
N SER A 199 -9.17 30.15 1.57
CA SER A 199 -8.22 29.48 0.67
C SER A 199 -8.59 28.03 0.40
N ASP A 200 -9.07 27.31 1.42
CA ASP A 200 -9.45 25.91 1.34
C ASP A 200 -10.78 25.66 0.59
N SER A 201 -11.53 26.73 0.24
CA SER A 201 -12.69 26.66 -0.64
C SER A 201 -12.33 26.48 -2.11
N ILE A 202 -11.07 26.72 -2.48
CA ILE A 202 -10.55 26.58 -3.84
C ILE A 202 -9.65 25.35 -3.89
N ILE A 203 -10.11 24.29 -4.52
CA ILE A 203 -9.39 23.03 -4.58
C ILE A 203 -8.64 22.90 -5.90
N ARG A 204 -7.35 22.62 -5.80
CA ARG A 204 -6.43 22.49 -6.93
C ARG A 204 -5.80 21.11 -7.03
N ALA A 205 -5.39 20.72 -8.25
CA ALA A 205 -4.74 19.44 -8.50
C ALA A 205 -3.40 19.31 -7.76
N PRO A 206 -3.19 18.27 -6.95
CA PRO A 206 -1.94 18.05 -6.21
C PRO A 206 -0.79 17.61 -7.10
N PHE A 207 -1.10 16.94 -8.20
CA PHE A 207 -0.16 16.48 -9.24
C PHE A 207 -0.84 16.52 -10.61
N SER A 208 -0.08 16.33 -11.67
CA SER A 208 -0.61 16.28 -13.04
C SER A 208 -1.15 14.89 -13.34
N GLY A 209 -2.38 14.79 -13.87
CA GLY A 209 -3.05 13.51 -14.11
C GLY A 209 -4.30 13.65 -14.95
N VAL A 210 -5.15 12.63 -14.86
CA VAL A 210 -6.47 12.56 -15.51
C VAL A 210 -7.53 12.38 -14.43
N ILE A 211 -8.66 13.04 -14.58
CA ILE A 211 -9.83 12.83 -13.72
C ILE A 211 -10.47 11.50 -14.11
N THR A 212 -10.53 10.57 -13.18
CA THR A 212 -11.08 9.23 -13.44
C THR A 212 -12.48 9.03 -12.90
N LEU A 213 -12.92 9.88 -11.98
CA LEU A 213 -14.25 9.86 -11.41
C LEU A 213 -14.66 11.26 -10.96
N THR A 214 -15.91 11.65 -11.20
CA THR A 214 -16.57 12.81 -10.61
C THR A 214 -17.84 12.32 -9.90
N ASP A 215 -17.88 12.44 -8.56
CA ASP A 215 -18.96 11.88 -7.72
C ASP A 215 -20.06 12.91 -7.41
N LYS A 216 -19.80 14.21 -7.67
CA LYS A 216 -20.69 15.32 -7.36
C LYS A 216 -20.84 16.26 -8.55
N ASP A 217 -22.03 16.83 -8.66
CA ASP A 217 -22.37 17.84 -9.68
C ASP A 217 -22.30 19.26 -9.12
N GLN A 218 -22.24 20.23 -10.03
CA GLN A 218 -22.32 21.64 -9.68
C GLN A 218 -23.67 21.93 -8.98
N ASP A 219 -23.69 22.89 -8.05
CA ASP A 219 -24.81 23.30 -7.21
C ASP A 219 -25.22 22.28 -6.13
N GLU A 220 -24.56 21.11 -6.03
CA GLU A 220 -24.76 20.21 -4.90
C GLU A 220 -24.15 20.75 -3.61
N TYR A 221 -24.84 20.52 -2.48
CA TYR A 221 -24.29 20.82 -1.15
C TYR A 221 -23.34 19.71 -0.70
N VAL A 222 -22.14 20.09 -0.31
CA VAL A 222 -21.11 19.18 0.20
C VAL A 222 -20.66 19.56 1.60
N LYS A 223 -20.21 18.58 2.36
CA LYS A 223 -19.59 18.76 3.67
C LYS A 223 -18.08 18.63 3.58
N ASP A 224 -17.40 19.14 4.59
CA ASP A 224 -15.97 18.87 4.77
C ASP A 224 -15.69 17.35 4.77
N GLY A 225 -14.68 16.92 4.00
CA GLY A 225 -14.32 15.51 3.79
C GLY A 225 -15.12 14.78 2.71
N THR A 226 -16.17 15.38 2.09
CA THR A 226 -16.89 14.75 0.98
C THR A 226 -15.98 14.63 -0.23
N ILE A 227 -15.79 13.42 -0.75
CA ILE A 227 -15.04 13.16 -1.98
C ILE A 227 -15.83 13.71 -3.16
N ILE A 228 -15.19 14.50 -4.01
CA ILE A 228 -15.80 15.13 -5.18
C ILE A 228 -15.33 14.50 -6.46
N LEU A 229 -14.02 14.24 -6.57
CA LEU A 229 -13.44 13.65 -7.76
C LEU A 229 -12.19 12.82 -7.42
N LYS A 230 -11.78 11.98 -8.36
CA LYS A 230 -10.56 11.19 -8.28
C LYS A 230 -9.62 11.56 -9.42
N ILE A 231 -8.35 11.78 -9.09
CA ILE A 231 -7.29 12.05 -10.05
C ILE A 231 -6.26 10.91 -10.04
N GLU A 232 -5.85 10.47 -11.21
CA GLU A 232 -4.80 9.46 -11.37
C GLU A 232 -3.77 9.89 -12.41
N ASN A 233 -2.52 9.52 -12.21
CA ASN A 233 -1.47 9.74 -13.19
C ASN A 233 -1.33 8.51 -14.11
N PRO A 234 -1.84 8.54 -15.35
CA PRO A 234 -1.78 7.41 -16.27
C PRO A 234 -0.36 7.14 -16.81
N ASP A 235 0.55 8.09 -16.64
CA ASP A 235 1.95 7.95 -17.09
C ASP A 235 2.84 7.17 -16.11
N ARG A 236 2.35 6.92 -14.90
CA ARG A 236 3.08 6.25 -13.82
C ARG A 236 2.28 5.09 -13.27
N LEU A 237 2.25 4.00 -14.03
CA LEU A 237 1.52 2.78 -13.67
C LEU A 237 2.44 1.76 -13.00
N GLN A 238 1.83 0.90 -12.20
CA GLN A 238 2.45 -0.26 -11.56
C GLN A 238 1.48 -1.43 -11.56
N LEU A 239 2.02 -2.63 -11.65
CA LEU A 239 1.29 -3.86 -11.37
C LEU A 239 1.42 -4.18 -9.89
N VAL A 240 0.29 -4.41 -9.24
CA VAL A 240 0.23 -4.77 -7.83
C VAL A 240 -0.33 -6.16 -7.70
N THR A 241 0.37 -7.02 -6.97
CA THR A 241 -0.03 -8.40 -6.72
C THR A 241 0.24 -8.81 -5.28
N MET A 242 -0.57 -9.72 -4.76
CA MET A 242 -0.39 -10.30 -3.42
C MET A 242 0.14 -11.72 -3.57
N ILE A 243 1.20 -12.04 -2.83
CA ILE A 243 1.92 -13.31 -2.93
C ILE A 243 1.99 -13.96 -1.55
N SER A 244 1.81 -15.28 -1.50
CA SER A 244 1.90 -16.05 -0.26
C SER A 244 3.25 -15.84 0.43
N SER A 245 3.23 -15.69 1.75
CA SER A 245 4.40 -15.50 2.61
C SER A 245 5.47 -16.60 2.47
N ASN A 246 5.09 -17.80 2.01
CA ASN A 246 6.02 -18.90 1.74
C ASN A 246 7.08 -18.56 0.69
N TYR A 247 6.84 -17.56 -0.15
CA TYR A 247 7.76 -17.10 -1.18
C TYR A 247 8.54 -15.84 -0.79
N TYR A 248 8.34 -15.32 0.43
CA TYR A 248 8.89 -14.04 0.86
C TYR A 248 10.41 -13.93 0.65
N SER A 249 11.17 -14.92 1.11
CA SER A 249 12.64 -14.93 0.99
C SER A 249 13.15 -15.07 -0.46
N ARG A 250 12.30 -15.53 -1.37
CA ARG A 250 12.65 -15.80 -2.78
C ARG A 250 12.33 -14.62 -3.71
N VAL A 251 11.45 -13.71 -3.29
CA VAL A 251 11.11 -12.51 -4.07
C VAL A 251 12.04 -11.38 -3.63
N ILE A 252 12.98 -11.03 -4.49
CA ILE A 252 13.99 -10.01 -4.20
C ILE A 252 13.83 -8.88 -5.20
N PRO A 253 13.51 -7.64 -4.75
CA PRO A 253 13.43 -6.48 -5.64
C PRO A 253 14.70 -6.30 -6.47
N GLY A 254 14.55 -5.96 -7.73
CA GLY A 254 15.64 -5.80 -8.68
C GLY A 254 16.22 -7.11 -9.26
N LYS A 255 15.99 -8.27 -8.60
CA LYS A 255 16.50 -9.58 -9.05
C LYS A 255 15.40 -10.51 -9.55
N THR A 256 14.24 -10.47 -8.91
CA THR A 256 13.07 -11.27 -9.31
C THR A 256 12.38 -10.58 -10.46
N ALA A 257 12.15 -11.30 -11.56
CA ALA A 257 11.41 -10.81 -12.71
C ALA A 257 10.00 -11.40 -12.76
N ALA A 258 9.09 -10.67 -13.38
CA ALA A 258 7.74 -11.09 -13.68
C ALA A 258 7.51 -11.06 -15.20
N LYS A 259 7.07 -12.16 -15.76
CA LYS A 259 6.56 -12.23 -17.14
C LYS A 259 5.09 -11.92 -17.13
N ILE A 260 4.69 -10.94 -17.92
CA ILE A 260 3.32 -10.46 -18.01
C ILE A 260 2.73 -10.97 -19.32
N PHE A 261 1.50 -11.49 -19.24
CA PHE A 261 0.80 -12.05 -20.39
C PHE A 261 -0.48 -11.26 -20.65
N SER A 262 -0.82 -11.13 -21.93
CA SER A 262 -2.14 -10.64 -22.33
C SER A 262 -3.22 -11.68 -22.00
N THR A 263 -4.48 -11.28 -22.03
CA THR A 263 -5.65 -12.17 -21.90
C THR A 263 -5.67 -13.29 -22.95
N SER A 264 -4.99 -13.09 -24.10
CA SER A 264 -4.81 -14.11 -25.15
C SER A 264 -3.63 -15.06 -24.87
N GLY A 265 -2.91 -14.91 -23.75
CA GLY A 265 -1.75 -15.73 -23.40
C GLY A 265 -0.44 -15.34 -24.09
N LYS A 266 -0.41 -14.24 -24.86
CA LYS A 266 0.82 -13.72 -25.46
C LYS A 266 1.66 -13.00 -24.40
N GLU A 267 2.97 -13.32 -24.34
CA GLU A 267 3.93 -12.61 -23.49
C GLU A 267 4.08 -11.16 -23.98
N LEU A 268 3.82 -10.21 -23.08
CA LEU A 268 3.89 -8.78 -23.34
C LEU A 268 5.24 -8.19 -22.93
N ALA A 269 5.71 -8.58 -21.76
CA ALA A 269 6.97 -8.08 -21.21
C ALA A 269 7.49 -8.98 -20.09
N GLU A 270 8.81 -8.90 -19.84
CA GLU A 270 9.46 -9.38 -18.63
C GLU A 270 9.99 -8.16 -17.87
N LEU A 271 9.44 -7.89 -16.68
CA LEU A 271 9.71 -6.70 -15.88
C LEU A 271 10.26 -7.07 -14.51
N PRO A 272 11.23 -6.32 -13.96
CA PRO A 272 11.73 -6.59 -12.62
C PRO A 272 10.72 -6.18 -11.56
N VAL A 273 10.67 -6.94 -10.47
CA VAL A 273 9.98 -6.52 -9.24
C VAL A 273 10.68 -5.28 -8.69
N THR A 274 9.94 -4.19 -8.50
CA THR A 274 10.48 -2.92 -7.99
C THR A 274 10.33 -2.80 -6.48
N PHE A 275 9.27 -3.38 -5.92
CA PHE A 275 8.98 -3.28 -4.50
C PHE A 275 8.42 -4.60 -3.96
N ARG A 276 8.80 -4.92 -2.75
CA ARG A 276 8.25 -5.99 -1.90
C ARG A 276 7.90 -5.39 -0.55
N SER A 277 6.66 -5.59 -0.09
CA SER A 277 6.25 -5.15 1.25
C SER A 277 7.17 -5.73 2.32
N PRO A 278 7.64 -4.93 3.29
CA PRO A 278 8.41 -5.44 4.43
C PRO A 278 7.55 -6.22 5.44
N ALA A 279 6.23 -6.08 5.36
CA ALA A 279 5.28 -6.75 6.23
C ALA A 279 4.44 -7.78 5.48
N VAL A 280 4.04 -8.82 6.17
CA VAL A 280 3.08 -9.84 5.73
C VAL A 280 1.75 -9.56 6.41
N ASP A 281 0.67 -9.54 5.65
CA ASP A 281 -0.67 -9.45 6.20
C ASP A 281 -1.01 -10.75 6.98
N PRO A 282 -1.36 -10.67 8.27
CA PRO A 282 -1.58 -11.85 9.10
C PRO A 282 -2.86 -12.61 8.77
N LEU A 283 -3.87 -11.96 8.19
CA LEU A 283 -5.14 -12.58 7.83
C LEU A 283 -5.02 -13.37 6.53
N SER A 284 -4.55 -12.73 5.48
CA SER A 284 -4.38 -13.36 4.17
C SER A 284 -3.09 -14.17 4.05
N ARG A 285 -2.13 -13.98 4.95
CA ARG A 285 -0.77 -14.55 4.91
C ARG A 285 -0.05 -14.24 3.60
N THR A 286 -0.30 -13.05 3.06
CA THR A 286 0.31 -12.58 1.82
C THR A 286 1.14 -11.32 2.05
N PHE A 287 1.99 -11.00 1.11
CA PHE A 287 2.70 -9.73 1.05
C PHE A 287 2.54 -9.10 -0.33
N THR A 288 2.54 -7.79 -0.37
CA THR A 288 2.38 -7.03 -1.61
C THR A 288 3.69 -6.94 -2.37
N VAL A 289 3.60 -7.17 -3.66
CA VAL A 289 4.68 -6.97 -4.64
C VAL A 289 4.23 -5.97 -5.68
N LYS A 290 5.10 -5.02 -6.03
CA LYS A 290 4.84 -4.03 -7.06
C LYS A 290 5.90 -4.11 -8.16
N ILE A 291 5.45 -3.89 -9.39
CA ILE A 291 6.25 -3.93 -10.59
C ILE A 291 5.95 -2.67 -11.39
N ALA A 292 6.94 -1.81 -11.60
CA ALA A 292 6.73 -0.59 -12.39
C ALA A 292 6.48 -0.96 -13.87
N VAL A 293 5.49 -0.32 -14.45
CA VAL A 293 5.12 -0.51 -15.86
C VAL A 293 5.76 0.60 -16.69
N PRO A 294 6.55 0.29 -17.73
CA PRO A 294 7.06 1.30 -18.64
C PRO A 294 5.95 1.86 -19.52
N LYS A 295 6.05 3.15 -19.88
CA LYS A 295 5.06 3.85 -20.73
C LYS A 295 4.85 3.22 -22.11
N SER A 296 5.79 2.40 -22.57
CA SER A 296 5.68 1.68 -23.86
C SER A 296 4.59 0.59 -23.87
N LEU A 297 4.10 0.21 -22.69
CA LEU A 297 2.99 -0.71 -22.55
C LEU A 297 1.72 0.11 -22.30
N GLU A 298 0.77 0.01 -23.22
CA GLU A 298 -0.52 0.71 -23.15
C GLU A 298 -1.46 0.03 -22.13
N PHE A 299 -1.11 0.11 -20.84
CA PHE A 299 -1.94 -0.40 -19.77
C PHE A 299 -2.86 0.71 -19.24
N VAL A 300 -4.02 0.29 -18.74
CA VAL A 300 -5.00 1.19 -18.13
C VAL A 300 -5.18 0.82 -16.66
N SER A 301 -5.27 1.81 -15.79
CA SER A 301 -5.57 1.59 -14.36
C SER A 301 -6.85 0.77 -14.19
N GLY A 302 -6.83 -0.18 -13.26
CA GLY A 302 -7.94 -1.13 -13.04
C GLY A 302 -7.90 -2.40 -13.89
N GLN A 303 -7.03 -2.51 -14.91
CA GLN A 303 -6.88 -3.75 -15.67
C GLN A 303 -6.25 -4.85 -14.82
N LEU A 304 -6.73 -6.10 -15.08
CA LEU A 304 -6.18 -7.31 -14.49
C LEU A 304 -5.28 -8.02 -15.51
N PHE A 305 -4.08 -8.37 -15.09
CA PHE A 305 -3.14 -9.17 -15.89
C PHE A 305 -2.77 -10.46 -15.18
N GLU A 306 -2.53 -11.50 -15.98
CA GLU A 306 -1.87 -12.70 -15.50
C GLU A 306 -0.37 -12.59 -15.70
N GLY A 307 0.39 -13.10 -14.73
CA GLY A 307 1.84 -13.09 -14.79
C GLY A 307 2.45 -14.35 -14.19
N HIS A 308 3.70 -14.57 -14.54
CA HIS A 308 4.55 -15.58 -13.91
C HIS A 308 5.72 -14.89 -13.21
N LEU A 309 5.75 -14.96 -11.89
CA LEU A 309 6.88 -14.49 -11.12
C LEU A 309 7.98 -15.54 -11.15
N ILE A 310 9.15 -15.16 -11.64
CA ILE A 310 10.31 -16.04 -11.80
C ILE A 310 11.10 -16.04 -10.50
N LEU A 311 10.98 -17.12 -9.75
CA LEU A 311 11.65 -17.25 -8.44
C LEU A 311 13.11 -17.68 -8.56
N ARG A 312 13.41 -18.54 -9.57
CA ARG A 312 14.75 -19.11 -9.76
C ARG A 312 14.91 -19.66 -11.17
N ARG A 313 16.08 -19.47 -11.76
CA ARG A 313 16.55 -20.14 -12.97
C ARG A 313 17.68 -21.07 -12.60
N VAL A 314 17.65 -22.32 -13.04
CA VAL A 314 18.63 -23.34 -12.69
C VAL A 314 18.92 -24.18 -13.93
N ALA A 315 20.18 -24.25 -14.32
CA ALA A 315 20.62 -25.19 -15.34
C ALA A 315 20.65 -26.62 -14.75
N GLY A 316 20.09 -27.58 -15.46
CA GLY A 316 20.01 -28.97 -15.00
C GLY A 316 19.67 -29.94 -16.13
N ARG A 317 19.83 -31.24 -15.85
CA ARG A 317 19.35 -32.28 -16.78
C ARG A 317 17.88 -32.52 -16.58
N GLY A 318 17.12 -32.50 -17.66
CA GLY A 318 15.70 -32.76 -17.71
C GLY A 318 15.34 -34.01 -18.46
N ILE A 319 14.24 -34.60 -18.05
CA ILE A 319 13.57 -35.70 -18.73
C ILE A 319 12.11 -35.30 -19.00
N PRO A 320 11.45 -35.88 -20.05
CA PRO A 320 10.04 -35.62 -20.25
C PRO A 320 9.20 -36.05 -19.04
N ASN A 321 8.13 -35.26 -18.73
CA ASN A 321 7.25 -35.54 -17.59
C ASN A 321 6.63 -36.93 -17.65
N GLU A 322 6.30 -37.38 -18.86
CA GLU A 322 5.69 -38.68 -19.13
C GLU A 322 6.60 -39.86 -18.69
N ALA A 323 7.93 -39.66 -18.65
CA ALA A 323 8.86 -40.67 -18.21
C ALA A 323 8.86 -40.88 -16.68
N VAL A 324 8.31 -39.94 -15.89
CA VAL A 324 8.35 -39.98 -14.44
C VAL A 324 7.14 -40.72 -13.88
N LEU A 325 7.38 -41.89 -13.29
CA LEU A 325 6.37 -42.70 -12.66
C LEU A 325 6.33 -42.45 -11.16
N THR A 326 5.14 -42.45 -10.58
CA THR A 326 4.97 -42.39 -9.12
C THR A 326 4.65 -43.77 -8.59
N ARG A 327 5.49 -44.29 -7.70
CA ARG A 327 5.36 -45.58 -7.05
C ARG A 327 4.85 -45.44 -5.60
N ALA A 328 4.57 -46.56 -4.96
CA ALA A 328 4.14 -46.57 -3.56
C ALA A 328 5.07 -45.75 -2.66
N GLY A 329 4.50 -45.04 -1.68
CA GLY A 329 5.26 -44.13 -0.80
C GLY A 329 5.76 -42.85 -1.50
N ASN A 330 5.11 -42.38 -2.61
CA ASN A 330 5.45 -41.18 -3.37
C ASN A 330 6.88 -41.19 -3.97
N ARG A 331 7.48 -42.39 -4.15
CA ARG A 331 8.77 -42.53 -4.83
C ARG A 331 8.62 -42.19 -6.30
N LYS A 332 9.56 -41.42 -6.83
CA LYS A 332 9.65 -41.17 -8.27
C LYS A 332 10.63 -42.14 -8.90
N ALA A 333 10.19 -42.80 -9.97
CA ALA A 333 11.01 -43.77 -10.70
C ALA A 333 10.90 -43.53 -12.21
N VAL A 334 11.89 -43.97 -12.96
CA VAL A 334 11.90 -43.97 -14.42
C VAL A 334 12.41 -45.30 -14.90
N PHE A 335 11.97 -45.74 -16.05
CA PHE A 335 12.60 -46.87 -16.75
C PHE A 335 13.69 -46.34 -17.68
N VAL A 336 14.87 -46.93 -17.63
CA VAL A 336 15.97 -46.67 -18.58
C VAL A 336 16.14 -47.85 -19.51
N VAL A 337 16.60 -47.59 -20.73
CA VAL A 337 16.93 -48.65 -21.71
C VAL A 337 18.44 -48.90 -21.61
N THR A 338 18.80 -50.11 -21.16
CA THR A 338 20.19 -50.55 -21.10
C THR A 338 20.76 -50.88 -22.49
N PRO A 339 22.10 -50.95 -22.68
CA PRO A 339 22.72 -51.35 -23.93
C PRO A 339 22.26 -52.74 -24.40
N GLN A 340 21.87 -53.61 -23.45
CA GLN A 340 21.33 -54.95 -23.73
C GLN A 340 19.85 -54.95 -24.14
N ARG A 341 19.26 -53.73 -24.41
CA ARG A 341 17.85 -53.54 -24.72
C ARG A 341 16.87 -54.05 -23.65
N LYS A 342 17.28 -54.01 -22.39
CA LYS A 342 16.40 -54.32 -21.26
C LYS A 342 15.98 -53.01 -20.57
N ALA A 343 14.74 -52.98 -20.05
CA ALA A 343 14.26 -51.91 -19.24
C ALA A 343 14.64 -52.13 -17.76
N GLU A 344 15.22 -51.14 -17.13
CA GLU A 344 15.58 -51.16 -15.71
C GLU A 344 14.90 -49.99 -15.01
N GLU A 345 14.21 -50.27 -13.90
CA GLU A 345 13.58 -49.22 -13.08
C GLU A 345 14.63 -48.58 -12.17
N ILE A 346 14.77 -47.24 -12.27
CA ILE A 346 15.68 -46.46 -11.46
C ILE A 346 14.89 -45.45 -10.65
N THR A 347 15.14 -45.40 -9.32
CA THR A 347 14.58 -44.36 -8.47
C THR A 347 15.31 -43.04 -8.72
N VAL A 348 14.55 -41.99 -8.99
CA VAL A 348 15.05 -40.67 -9.27
C VAL A 348 14.53 -39.64 -8.25
N LYS A 349 15.32 -38.60 -8.01
CA LYS A 349 14.90 -37.42 -7.27
C LYS A 349 14.59 -36.32 -8.29
N THR A 350 13.34 -35.86 -8.29
CA THR A 350 12.86 -34.81 -9.20
C THR A 350 12.92 -33.46 -8.54
N GLY A 351 13.14 -32.43 -9.32
CA GLY A 351 13.17 -31.03 -8.90
C GLY A 351 12.09 -30.21 -9.57
N ILE A 352 12.48 -29.12 -10.23
CA ILE A 352 11.60 -28.20 -10.94
C ILE A 352 10.92 -28.89 -12.12
N VAL A 353 9.61 -28.70 -12.24
CA VAL A 353 8.85 -29.06 -13.46
C VAL A 353 8.62 -27.77 -14.24
N ASP A 354 9.08 -27.74 -15.49
CA ASP A 354 8.92 -26.61 -16.38
C ASP A 354 8.40 -27.07 -17.75
N GLY A 355 7.16 -26.71 -18.04
CA GLY A 355 6.46 -27.19 -19.24
C GLY A 355 6.33 -28.71 -19.28
N LYS A 356 6.89 -29.34 -20.32
CA LYS A 356 6.88 -30.80 -20.55
C LYS A 356 8.08 -31.52 -19.93
N TRP A 357 8.93 -30.83 -19.17
CA TRP A 357 10.18 -31.37 -18.67
C TRP A 357 10.27 -31.32 -17.13
N THR A 358 10.80 -32.40 -16.54
CA THR A 358 11.11 -32.50 -15.11
C THR A 358 12.61 -32.54 -14.90
N MET A 359 13.12 -31.66 -14.06
CA MET A 359 14.51 -31.60 -13.67
C MET A 359 14.87 -32.77 -12.77
N LEU A 360 16.01 -33.40 -13.03
CA LEU A 360 16.61 -34.41 -12.16
C LEU A 360 17.59 -33.78 -11.16
N LEU A 361 17.42 -34.09 -9.89
CA LEU A 361 18.36 -33.71 -8.82
C LEU A 361 19.54 -34.69 -8.69
N ASN A 362 19.36 -35.95 -9.16
CA ASN A 362 20.39 -36.98 -9.18
C ASN A 362 20.62 -37.55 -10.60
N PRO A 363 21.02 -36.71 -11.60
CA PRO A 363 21.12 -37.13 -12.99
C PRO A 363 22.15 -38.26 -13.23
N ALA A 364 23.14 -38.40 -12.34
CA ALA A 364 24.14 -39.46 -12.42
C ALA A 364 23.51 -40.85 -12.24
N ALA A 365 22.35 -40.97 -11.59
CA ALA A 365 21.65 -42.25 -11.43
C ALA A 365 21.27 -42.91 -12.80
N LEU A 366 21.00 -42.10 -13.84
CA LEU A 366 20.65 -42.58 -15.19
C LEU A 366 21.86 -43.08 -15.99
N LYS A 367 23.09 -42.89 -15.52
CA LYS A 367 24.32 -43.28 -16.21
C LYS A 367 24.36 -42.85 -17.70
N GLY A 368 23.64 -41.78 -18.06
CA GLY A 368 23.53 -41.30 -19.43
C GLY A 368 22.60 -42.12 -20.34
N LEU A 369 21.87 -43.08 -19.78
CA LEU A 369 20.97 -43.95 -20.55
C LEU A 369 19.68 -43.21 -20.92
N PRO A 370 19.03 -43.58 -22.05
CA PRO A 370 17.75 -43.03 -22.45
C PRO A 370 16.63 -43.51 -21.51
N VAL A 371 15.66 -42.61 -21.23
CA VAL A 371 14.50 -42.90 -20.38
C VAL A 371 13.28 -43.26 -21.26
N VAL A 372 12.51 -44.23 -20.83
CA VAL A 372 11.27 -44.63 -21.52
C VAL A 372 10.19 -43.59 -21.27
N VAL A 373 9.58 -43.10 -22.33
CA VAL A 373 8.53 -42.08 -22.32
C VAL A 373 7.15 -42.70 -22.55
N GLU A 374 7.08 -43.70 -23.41
CA GLU A 374 5.84 -44.44 -23.73
C GLU A 374 6.07 -45.93 -23.66
N GLY A 375 5.04 -46.70 -23.30
CA GLY A 375 5.09 -48.15 -23.19
C GLY A 375 5.48 -48.67 -21.80
N GLN A 376 5.59 -47.84 -20.78
CA GLN A 376 5.96 -48.24 -19.41
C GLN A 376 4.98 -49.22 -18.77
N ALA A 377 3.72 -49.26 -19.23
CA ALA A 377 2.71 -50.19 -18.74
C ALA A 377 2.96 -51.66 -19.11
N PHE A 378 3.87 -51.91 -20.09
CA PHE A 378 4.22 -53.22 -20.59
C PHE A 378 5.59 -53.72 -20.04
N LEU A 379 6.19 -52.93 -19.16
CA LEU A 379 7.45 -53.19 -18.46
C LEU A 379 7.23 -53.58 -17.00
#